data_8c552b08b315901723b3aa958650f316
#
_entry.id   8c552b08b315901723b3aa958650f316
#
_cell.length_a   1.000
_cell.length_b   1.000
_cell.length_c   1.000
_cell.angle_alpha   90.00
_cell.angle_beta   90.00
_cell.angle_gamma   90.00
#
_symmetry.space_group_name_H-M   'P 1'
#
loop_
_entity.id
_entity.type
_entity.pdbx_description
1 polymer ?
#
loop_
_entity_poly.entity_id
_entity_poly.type
_entity_poly.pdbx_seq_one_letter_code
_entity_poly.pdbx_strand_id
1 'polypeptide(L)'
;YRAKTVINLFKNYLVMEYTQVGPEFNSLANPYLVKNKREMSITDKLKLFRNRLLLTFGYKHQDDDILSSVENVESQNTTSLGINFLPGPKIPNFNFTYRLIDRNNGVDNIIQLTDSTFSDNREKTETKNIILNLSYRFERKWDHNLNATYVMVNKEDKFSNRDNFFISPSLFSNVANFTISTRYKIPLKTSINFVLNSSRLSTGPGEIGKQSFFTSGINGEYSFFEKGFRINSGLNINF
;
A
#
# COMPACT_ATOMS: atom_id res chain seq x y z
N TYR A 1 10.05 11.32 23.20
CA TYR A 1 10.15 9.99 23.83
C TYR A 1 9.28 8.96 23.16
N ARG A 2 9.56 7.70 23.50
CA ARG A 2 8.85 6.55 22.97
C ARG A 2 8.46 5.63 24.13
N ALA A 3 7.21 5.22 24.16
CA ALA A 3 6.68 4.19 25.04
C ALA A 3 6.12 3.05 24.19
N LYS A 4 6.43 1.82 24.59
CA LYS A 4 5.93 0.63 23.88
C LYS A 4 5.49 -0.42 24.88
N THR A 5 4.28 -0.92 24.70
CA THR A 5 3.72 -2.03 25.48
C THR A 5 3.44 -3.19 24.55
N VAL A 6 3.84 -4.37 24.95
CA VAL A 6 3.63 -5.62 24.21
C VAL A 6 2.92 -6.61 25.13
N ILE A 7 1.77 -7.11 24.68
CA ILE A 7 0.97 -8.09 25.40
C ILE A 7 0.89 -9.34 24.53
N ASN A 8 1.42 -10.44 25.06
CA ASN A 8 1.29 -11.76 24.46
C ASN A 8 0.31 -12.57 25.27
N LEU A 9 -0.85 -12.89 24.72
CA LEU A 9 -1.86 -13.71 25.39
C LEU A 9 -2.34 -14.81 24.44
N PHE A 10 -2.05 -16.07 24.77
CA PHE A 10 -2.37 -17.24 23.96
C PHE A 10 -1.87 -17.15 22.52
N LYS A 11 -2.77 -16.88 21.57
CA LYS A 11 -2.50 -16.76 20.13
C LYS A 11 -2.54 -15.31 19.64
N ASN A 12 -2.70 -14.37 20.55
CA ASN A 12 -2.83 -12.96 20.29
C ASN A 12 -1.54 -12.22 20.67
N TYR A 13 -1.14 -11.27 19.83
CA TYR A 13 0.01 -10.40 20.01
C TYR A 13 -0.41 -8.96 19.79
N LEU A 14 -0.65 -8.25 20.91
CA LEU A 14 -1.04 -6.85 20.92
C LEU A 14 0.16 -5.96 21.18
N VAL A 15 0.37 -4.97 20.34
CA VAL A 15 1.39 -3.92 20.50
C VAL A 15 0.71 -2.57 20.53
N MET A 16 0.97 -1.82 21.58
CA MET A 16 0.62 -0.40 21.68
C MET A 16 1.91 0.41 21.74
N GLU A 17 1.99 1.45 20.92
CA GLU A 17 3.18 2.30 20.86
C GLU A 17 2.76 3.76 20.82
N TYR A 18 3.45 4.57 21.60
CA TYR A 18 3.34 6.01 21.61
C TYR A 18 4.72 6.61 21.36
N THR A 19 4.82 7.49 20.37
CA THR A 19 6.07 8.18 20.01
C THR A 19 5.80 9.68 19.94
N GLN A 20 6.67 10.46 20.57
CA GLN A 20 6.65 11.91 20.50
C GLN A 20 8.06 12.44 20.24
N VAL A 21 8.18 13.24 19.19
CA VAL A 21 9.42 13.90 18.78
C VAL A 21 9.22 15.40 18.89
N GLY A 22 9.94 16.05 19.84
CA GLY A 22 9.86 17.49 20.04
C GLY A 22 10.40 18.29 18.86
N PRO A 23 10.05 19.58 18.73
CA PRO A 23 10.49 20.43 17.63
C PRO A 23 12.00 20.69 17.65
N GLU A 24 12.59 20.81 18.85
CA GLU A 24 14.02 21.05 19.05
C GLU A 24 14.88 19.76 18.99
N PHE A 25 14.26 18.60 18.81
CA PHE A 25 14.98 17.34 18.82
C PHE A 25 15.86 17.20 17.57
N ASN A 26 17.15 17.01 17.77
CA ASN A 26 18.12 16.75 16.71
C ASN A 26 18.74 15.35 16.92
N SER A 27 18.61 14.50 15.93
CA SER A 27 19.23 13.17 15.93
C SER A 27 20.43 13.15 15.01
N LEU A 28 21.62 12.89 15.57
CA LEU A 28 22.84 12.70 14.78
C LEU A 28 22.80 11.41 13.96
N ALA A 29 22.07 10.40 14.44
CA ALA A 29 21.92 9.12 13.76
C ALA A 29 20.86 9.13 12.66
N ASN A 30 19.89 10.05 12.72
CA ASN A 30 18.82 10.16 11.72
C ASN A 30 18.46 11.64 11.47
N PRO A 31 19.19 12.31 10.56
CA PRO A 31 18.93 13.72 10.23
C PRO A 31 17.57 13.97 9.53
N TYR A 32 16.95 12.92 9.00
CA TYR A 32 15.65 13.00 8.32
C TYR A 32 14.46 12.72 9.26
N LEU A 33 14.70 12.63 10.57
CA LEU A 33 13.63 12.43 11.53
C LEU A 33 12.65 13.61 11.50
N VAL A 34 11.38 13.32 11.25
CA VAL A 34 10.33 14.33 11.32
C VAL A 34 10.18 14.80 12.76
N LYS A 35 10.36 16.10 12.96
CA LYS A 35 10.26 16.77 14.26
C LYS A 35 8.84 17.25 14.52
N ASN A 36 8.59 17.64 15.76
CA ASN A 36 7.30 18.20 16.19
C ASN A 36 6.11 17.26 15.87
N LYS A 37 6.28 15.97 16.13
CA LYS A 37 5.36 14.91 15.74
C LYS A 37 4.93 14.07 16.94
N ARG A 38 3.64 13.75 17.01
CA ARG A 38 3.06 12.78 17.92
C ARG A 38 2.43 11.63 17.14
N GLU A 39 2.67 10.43 17.59
CA GLU A 39 2.16 9.22 16.97
C GLU A 39 1.69 8.23 18.02
N MET A 40 0.49 7.71 17.86
CA MET A 40 -0.06 6.60 18.65
C MET A 40 -0.45 5.48 17.71
N SER A 41 -0.02 4.26 18.01
CA SER A 41 -0.39 3.09 17.21
C SER A 41 -0.78 1.90 18.08
N ILE A 42 -1.75 1.15 17.58
CA ILE A 42 -2.21 -0.12 18.16
C ILE A 42 -2.18 -1.14 17.03
N THR A 43 -1.49 -2.24 17.25
CA THR A 43 -1.45 -3.37 16.31
C THR A 43 -1.78 -4.64 17.03
N ASP A 44 -2.79 -5.36 16.56
CA ASP A 44 -3.20 -6.67 17.04
C ASP A 44 -2.96 -7.73 15.97
N LYS A 45 -2.35 -8.84 16.35
CA LYS A 45 -2.07 -9.99 15.49
C LYS A 45 -2.59 -11.25 16.13
N LEU A 46 -3.56 -11.89 15.49
CA LEU A 46 -4.19 -13.13 15.95
C LEU A 46 -3.77 -14.28 15.04
N LYS A 47 -3.22 -15.33 15.65
CA LYS A 47 -2.78 -16.56 14.98
C LYS A 47 -3.79 -17.68 15.21
N LEU A 48 -4.38 -18.19 14.15
CA LEU A 48 -5.41 -19.25 14.19
C LEU A 48 -4.96 -20.49 13.43
N PHE A 49 -5.62 -21.62 13.68
CA PHE A 49 -5.43 -22.88 12.97
C PHE A 49 -3.96 -23.32 12.86
N ARG A 50 -3.25 -23.36 13.99
CA ARG A 50 -1.81 -23.69 14.06
C ARG A 50 -0.95 -22.78 13.17
N ASN A 51 -1.20 -21.45 13.23
CA ASN A 51 -0.53 -20.39 12.45
C ASN A 51 -0.81 -20.43 10.93
N ARG A 52 -1.83 -21.16 10.48
CA ARG A 52 -2.22 -21.17 9.07
C ARG A 52 -3.04 -19.94 8.68
N LEU A 53 -3.69 -19.29 9.64
CA LEU A 53 -4.41 -18.04 9.44
C LEU A 53 -3.85 -17.01 10.41
N LEU A 54 -3.33 -15.91 9.85
CA LEU A 54 -2.89 -14.74 10.59
C LEU A 54 -3.80 -13.58 10.24
N LEU A 55 -4.49 -13.05 11.24
CA LEU A 55 -5.26 -11.82 11.15
C LEU A 55 -4.43 -10.70 11.79
N THR A 56 -4.38 -9.56 11.13
CA THR A 56 -3.69 -8.36 11.63
C THR A 56 -4.66 -7.20 11.56
N PHE A 57 -4.85 -6.51 12.68
CA PHE A 57 -5.55 -5.24 12.75
C PHE A 57 -4.57 -4.18 13.21
N GLY A 58 -4.60 -3.01 12.61
CA GLY A 58 -3.77 -1.88 12.98
C GLY A 58 -4.54 -0.57 12.93
N TYR A 59 -4.34 0.25 13.94
CA TYR A 59 -4.78 1.64 13.97
C TYR A 59 -3.59 2.51 14.34
N LYS A 60 -3.42 3.62 13.62
CA LYS A 60 -2.38 4.60 13.86
C LYS A 60 -2.97 5.99 13.71
N HIS A 61 -2.74 6.82 14.71
CA HIS A 61 -3.04 8.25 14.71
C HIS A 61 -1.74 9.03 14.80
N GLN A 62 -1.61 10.06 13.97
CA GLN A 62 -0.44 10.91 13.90
C GLN A 62 -0.88 12.35 13.78
N ASP A 63 -0.28 13.22 14.59
CA ASP A 63 -0.41 14.66 14.51
C ASP A 63 0.98 15.28 14.33
N ASP A 64 1.03 16.33 13.52
CA ASP A 64 2.13 17.27 13.52
C ASP A 64 1.84 18.41 14.51
N ASP A 65 2.84 19.17 14.91
CA ASP A 65 2.73 20.31 15.80
C ASP A 65 2.20 20.04 17.22
N ILE A 66 3.04 19.38 18.04
CA ILE A 66 2.76 19.05 19.44
C ILE A 66 2.59 20.31 20.30
N LEU A 67 3.24 21.40 19.95
CA LEU A 67 3.26 22.63 20.74
C LEU A 67 2.10 23.58 20.41
N SER A 68 1.24 23.24 19.46
CA SER A 68 0.20 24.12 18.94
C SER A 68 0.77 25.48 18.53
N SER A 69 1.97 25.45 17.95
CA SER A 69 2.70 26.65 17.51
C SER A 69 2.19 27.17 16.18
N VAL A 70 1.45 26.31 15.45
CA VAL A 70 0.83 26.61 14.17
C VAL A 70 -0.68 26.52 14.32
N GLU A 71 -1.39 27.44 13.68
CA GLU A 71 -2.85 27.50 13.72
C GLU A 71 -3.52 26.26 13.09
N ASN A 72 -2.80 25.56 12.21
CA ASN A 72 -3.30 24.42 11.45
C ASN A 72 -2.46 23.17 11.74
N VAL A 73 -3.03 22.22 12.44
CA VAL A 73 -2.38 20.94 12.78
C VAL A 73 -2.73 19.88 11.74
N GLU A 74 -1.71 19.35 11.07
CA GLU A 74 -1.92 18.21 10.18
C GLU A 74 -2.16 16.95 11.01
N SER A 75 -3.24 16.23 10.70
CA SER A 75 -3.58 14.96 11.32
C SER A 75 -3.75 13.85 10.28
N GLN A 76 -3.32 12.65 10.64
CA GLN A 76 -3.48 11.47 9.81
C GLN A 76 -3.92 10.27 10.64
N ASN A 77 -5.03 9.66 10.23
CA ASN A 77 -5.50 8.38 10.75
C ASN A 77 -5.23 7.28 9.73
N THR A 78 -4.69 6.16 10.19
CA THR A 78 -4.48 4.98 9.35
C THR A 78 -5.11 3.78 10.03
N THR A 79 -6.07 3.16 9.36
CA THR A 79 -6.66 1.87 9.75
C THR A 79 -6.20 0.80 8.77
N SER A 80 -5.77 -0.34 9.27
CA SER A 80 -5.32 -1.46 8.44
C SER A 80 -5.90 -2.78 8.90
N LEU A 81 -6.24 -3.63 7.94
CA LEU A 81 -6.67 -5.01 8.12
C LEU A 81 -5.84 -5.92 7.22
N GLY A 82 -5.25 -6.95 7.79
CA GLY A 82 -4.48 -7.96 7.08
C GLY A 82 -5.03 -9.35 7.34
N ILE A 83 -5.14 -10.16 6.29
CA ILE A 83 -5.49 -11.58 6.36
C ILE A 83 -4.42 -12.33 5.59
N ASN A 84 -3.71 -13.23 6.27
CA ASN A 84 -2.74 -14.10 5.62
C ASN A 84 -3.13 -15.55 5.91
N PHE A 85 -3.47 -16.29 4.85
CA PHE A 85 -3.88 -17.67 4.92
C PHE A 85 -2.88 -18.58 4.21
N LEU A 86 -2.24 -19.46 4.99
CA LEU A 86 -1.19 -20.38 4.57
C LEU A 86 -1.63 -21.82 4.87
N PRO A 87 -2.57 -22.38 4.11
CA PRO A 87 -3.20 -23.67 4.44
C PRO A 87 -2.29 -24.88 4.27
N GLY A 88 -1.24 -24.74 3.47
CA GLY A 88 -0.29 -25.82 3.16
C GLY A 88 -0.17 -26.08 1.66
N PRO A 89 0.65 -27.07 1.24
CA PRO A 89 1.11 -27.19 -0.14
C PRO A 89 0.05 -27.53 -1.20
N LYS A 90 -1.12 -28.03 -0.79
CA LYS A 90 -2.20 -28.44 -1.70
C LYS A 90 -3.29 -27.41 -1.92
N ILE A 91 -3.23 -26.28 -1.23
CA ILE A 91 -4.23 -25.23 -1.27
C ILE A 91 -3.50 -23.91 -1.54
N PRO A 92 -4.08 -23.00 -2.33
CA PRO A 92 -3.47 -21.69 -2.56
C PRO A 92 -3.23 -20.91 -1.28
N ASN A 93 -2.09 -20.24 -1.20
CA ASN A 93 -1.84 -19.21 -0.21
C ASN A 93 -2.59 -17.95 -0.62
N PHE A 94 -3.16 -17.29 0.36
CA PHE A 94 -3.93 -16.06 0.16
C PHE A 94 -3.44 -14.99 1.12
N ASN A 95 -3.18 -13.80 0.60
CA ASN A 95 -2.90 -12.62 1.39
C ASN A 95 -3.82 -11.48 0.94
N PHE A 96 -4.48 -10.87 1.90
CA PHE A 96 -5.30 -9.68 1.72
C PHE A 96 -4.83 -8.60 2.67
N THR A 97 -4.69 -7.39 2.16
CA THR A 97 -4.41 -6.20 2.97
C THR A 97 -5.33 -5.08 2.54
N TYR A 98 -6.03 -4.51 3.49
CA TYR A 98 -6.81 -3.29 3.35
C TYR A 98 -6.18 -2.20 4.22
N ARG A 99 -6.03 -1.00 3.68
CA ARG A 99 -5.57 0.18 4.42
C ARG A 99 -6.41 1.38 4.04
N LEU A 100 -6.92 2.05 5.04
CA LEU A 100 -7.61 3.33 4.96
C LEU A 100 -6.74 4.40 5.60
N ILE A 101 -6.48 5.48 4.89
CA ILE A 101 -5.71 6.63 5.36
C ILE A 101 -6.58 7.86 5.19
N ASP A 102 -6.93 8.49 6.32
CA ASP A 102 -7.61 9.78 6.37
C ASP A 102 -6.58 10.84 6.76
N ARG A 103 -6.42 11.85 5.94
CA ARG A 103 -5.49 12.97 6.16
C ARG A 103 -6.24 14.29 6.12
N ASN A 104 -5.96 15.15 7.09
CA ASN A 104 -6.47 16.51 7.18
C ASN A 104 -5.28 17.43 7.50
N ASN A 105 -5.10 18.50 6.72
CA ASN A 105 -4.03 19.47 6.96
C ASN A 105 -4.40 20.56 7.99
N GLY A 106 -5.57 20.43 8.64
CA GLY A 106 -6.02 21.35 9.68
C GLY A 106 -6.41 22.75 9.19
N VAL A 107 -6.35 23.02 7.90
CA VAL A 107 -6.75 24.30 7.33
C VAL A 107 -8.27 24.29 7.16
N ASP A 108 -8.98 25.15 7.87
CA ASP A 108 -10.45 25.22 7.82
C ASP A 108 -10.96 26.38 6.96
N ASN A 109 -10.13 27.41 6.74
CA ASN A 109 -10.53 28.63 6.07
C ASN A 109 -9.93 28.79 4.68
N ILE A 110 -10.71 29.38 3.79
CA ILE A 110 -10.25 29.86 2.48
C ILE A 110 -9.62 31.24 2.69
N ILE A 111 -8.43 31.44 2.16
CA ILE A 111 -7.72 32.71 2.26
C ILE A 111 -8.14 33.60 1.08
N GLN A 112 -8.71 34.77 1.36
CA GLN A 112 -8.95 35.79 0.37
C GLN A 112 -7.67 36.57 0.12
N LEU A 113 -7.15 36.51 -1.12
CA LEU A 113 -5.90 37.17 -1.53
C LEU A 113 -6.20 38.61 -2.05
N THR A 114 -7.29 38.78 -2.78
CA THR A 114 -7.79 40.05 -3.29
C THR A 114 -9.31 40.04 -3.31
N ASP A 115 -9.95 41.14 -3.65
CA ASP A 115 -11.42 41.23 -3.72
C ASP A 115 -12.08 40.19 -4.65
N SER A 116 -11.31 39.62 -5.57
CA SER A 116 -11.78 38.64 -6.56
C SER A 116 -10.99 37.34 -6.60
N THR A 117 -9.91 37.19 -5.80
CA THR A 117 -9.07 35.96 -5.80
C THR A 117 -9.03 35.34 -4.41
N PHE A 118 -9.27 34.04 -4.38
CA PHE A 118 -9.24 33.20 -3.18
C PHE A 118 -8.22 32.10 -3.34
N SER A 119 -7.58 31.70 -2.25
CA SER A 119 -6.74 30.51 -2.18
C SER A 119 -7.37 29.51 -1.22
N ASP A 120 -7.72 28.33 -1.73
CA ASP A 120 -8.23 27.23 -0.93
C ASP A 120 -7.11 26.18 -0.74
N ASN A 121 -6.45 26.24 0.43
CA ASN A 121 -5.37 25.33 0.80
C ASN A 121 -5.85 24.20 1.72
N ARG A 122 -7.17 24.05 1.90
CA ARG A 122 -7.74 22.97 2.71
C ARG A 122 -7.45 21.62 2.05
N GLU A 123 -6.96 20.66 2.80
CA GLU A 123 -6.78 19.29 2.35
C GLU A 123 -7.44 18.33 3.32
N LYS A 124 -8.42 17.58 2.86
CA LYS A 124 -9.02 16.46 3.56
C LYS A 124 -9.19 15.31 2.59
N THR A 125 -8.29 14.35 2.67
CA THR A 125 -8.24 13.25 1.71
C THR A 125 -8.43 11.90 2.39
N GLU A 126 -9.13 11.01 1.72
CA GLU A 126 -9.27 9.60 2.08
C GLU A 126 -8.58 8.77 1.02
N THR A 127 -7.66 7.90 1.45
CA THR A 127 -6.98 6.97 0.55
C THR A 127 -7.27 5.53 0.97
N LYS A 128 -7.86 4.77 0.07
CA LYS A 128 -8.12 3.33 0.22
C LYS A 128 -7.11 2.54 -0.59
N ASN A 129 -6.41 1.63 0.07
CA ASN A 129 -5.47 0.71 -0.58
C ASN A 129 -5.95 -0.71 -0.35
N ILE A 130 -6.09 -1.49 -1.42
CA ILE A 130 -6.39 -2.91 -1.37
C ILE A 130 -5.27 -3.66 -2.07
N ILE A 131 -4.70 -4.66 -1.40
CA ILE A 131 -3.72 -5.56 -1.98
C ILE A 131 -4.22 -6.99 -1.78
N LEU A 132 -4.27 -7.73 -2.85
CA LEU A 132 -4.69 -9.12 -2.91
C LEU A 132 -3.59 -9.92 -3.59
N ASN A 133 -3.07 -10.95 -2.91
CA ASN A 133 -2.09 -11.87 -3.48
C ASN A 133 -2.60 -13.30 -3.31
N LEU A 134 -2.53 -14.04 -4.38
CA LEU A 134 -2.80 -15.47 -4.42
C LEU A 134 -1.57 -16.18 -4.99
N SER A 135 -1.08 -17.20 -4.31
CA SER A 135 -0.01 -18.03 -4.83
C SER A 135 -0.34 -19.50 -4.66
N TYR A 136 -0.11 -20.28 -5.69
CA TYR A 136 -0.35 -21.72 -5.68
C TYR A 136 0.74 -22.47 -6.40
N ARG A 137 1.35 -23.41 -5.70
CA ARG A 137 2.35 -24.32 -6.27
C ARG A 137 1.75 -25.72 -6.35
N PHE A 138 1.86 -26.33 -7.50
CA PHE A 138 1.45 -27.72 -7.70
C PHE A 138 2.45 -28.45 -8.57
N GLU A 139 2.64 -29.71 -8.28
CA GLU A 139 3.54 -30.60 -8.99
C GLU A 139 2.73 -31.73 -9.64
N ARG A 140 2.94 -31.91 -10.92
CA ARG A 140 2.50 -33.07 -11.69
C ARG A 140 3.71 -33.70 -12.37
N LYS A 141 3.79 -33.59 -13.70
CA LYS A 141 4.98 -33.98 -14.48
C LYS A 141 6.10 -32.94 -14.28
N TRP A 142 5.72 -31.69 -14.05
CA TRP A 142 6.58 -30.53 -13.82
C TRP A 142 6.08 -29.72 -12.62
N ASP A 143 6.92 -28.85 -12.13
CA ASP A 143 6.62 -27.94 -11.01
C ASP A 143 6.05 -26.63 -11.55
N HIS A 144 4.80 -26.33 -11.21
CA HIS A 144 4.09 -25.15 -11.64
C HIS A 144 3.86 -24.20 -10.48
N ASN A 145 4.03 -22.92 -10.73
CA ASN A 145 3.73 -21.87 -9.77
C ASN A 145 2.82 -20.82 -10.42
N LEU A 146 1.66 -20.61 -9.81
CA LEU A 146 0.69 -19.60 -10.18
C LEU A 146 0.77 -18.47 -9.17
N ASN A 147 0.88 -17.23 -9.64
CA ASN A 147 0.79 -16.04 -8.81
C ASN A 147 -0.22 -15.07 -9.44
N ALA A 148 -1.11 -14.56 -8.61
CA ALA A 148 -2.02 -13.49 -8.98
C ALA A 148 -1.91 -12.38 -7.94
N THR A 149 -1.73 -11.16 -8.39
CA THR A 149 -1.66 -9.95 -7.54
C THR A 149 -2.65 -8.93 -8.07
N TYR A 150 -3.43 -8.37 -7.18
CA TYR A 150 -4.29 -7.22 -7.47
C TYR A 150 -3.98 -6.11 -6.47
N VAL A 151 -3.76 -4.91 -6.98
CA VAL A 151 -3.52 -3.70 -6.19
C VAL A 151 -4.51 -2.64 -6.64
N MET A 152 -5.22 -2.05 -5.71
CA MET A 152 -6.09 -0.91 -5.95
C MET A 152 -5.72 0.22 -4.99
N VAL A 153 -5.60 1.41 -5.54
CA VAL A 153 -5.44 2.66 -4.80
C VAL A 153 -6.56 3.61 -5.23
N ASN A 154 -7.33 4.08 -4.27
CA ASN A 154 -8.33 5.11 -4.48
C ASN A 154 -8.08 6.24 -3.50
N LYS A 155 -7.72 7.43 -4.00
CA LYS A 155 -7.59 8.66 -3.22
C LYS A 155 -8.70 9.60 -3.63
N GLU A 156 -9.48 10.05 -2.66
CA GLU A 156 -10.60 10.98 -2.84
C GLU A 156 -10.41 12.22 -1.96
N ASP A 157 -10.75 13.37 -2.51
CA ASP A 157 -10.91 14.59 -1.73
C ASP A 157 -12.29 14.58 -1.05
N LYS A 158 -12.33 14.83 0.25
CA LYS A 158 -13.56 14.87 1.06
C LYS A 158 -14.22 16.23 1.12
N PHE A 159 -13.60 17.27 0.58
CA PHE A 159 -14.26 18.56 0.41
C PHE A 159 -15.15 18.52 -0.84
N SER A 160 -16.40 18.14 -0.67
CA SER A 160 -17.38 17.96 -1.78
C SER A 160 -17.87 19.25 -2.42
N ASN A 161 -17.67 20.41 -1.79
CA ASN A 161 -18.18 21.72 -2.24
C ASN A 161 -17.02 22.72 -2.38
N ARG A 162 -16.05 22.37 -3.22
CA ARG A 162 -15.06 23.37 -3.64
C ARG A 162 -15.61 24.11 -4.85
N ASP A 163 -16.00 25.35 -4.64
CA ASP A 163 -16.30 26.25 -5.76
C ASP A 163 -15.03 26.43 -6.60
N ASN A 164 -14.87 25.58 -7.59
CA ASN A 164 -14.03 25.67 -8.81
C ASN A 164 -12.56 26.13 -8.74
N PHE A 165 -11.94 26.42 -7.58
CA PHE A 165 -10.66 27.09 -7.61
C PHE A 165 -9.41 26.24 -7.34
N PHE A 166 -9.44 25.27 -6.46
CA PHE A 166 -8.33 24.33 -6.27
C PHE A 166 -8.85 23.01 -5.69
N ILE A 167 -8.89 21.99 -6.48
CA ILE A 167 -9.37 20.69 -6.09
C ILE A 167 -8.15 19.79 -5.96
N SER A 168 -7.99 19.16 -4.80
CA SER A 168 -7.03 18.09 -4.63
C SER A 168 -7.38 16.95 -5.59
N PRO A 169 -6.46 16.50 -6.45
CA PRO A 169 -6.79 15.52 -7.46
C PRO A 169 -7.21 14.20 -6.83
N SER A 170 -8.34 13.65 -7.28
CA SER A 170 -8.72 12.28 -6.97
C SER A 170 -7.98 11.34 -7.90
N LEU A 171 -7.42 10.28 -7.33
CA LEU A 171 -6.67 9.26 -8.05
C LEU A 171 -7.32 7.90 -7.84
N PHE A 172 -7.69 7.26 -8.91
CA PHE A 172 -8.03 5.84 -8.91
C PHE A 172 -7.01 5.09 -9.75
N SER A 173 -6.38 4.06 -9.17
CA SER A 173 -5.44 3.20 -9.88
C SER A 173 -5.67 1.76 -9.49
N ASN A 174 -5.71 0.87 -10.47
CA ASN A 174 -5.71 -0.56 -10.24
C ASN A 174 -4.68 -1.26 -11.13
N VAL A 175 -4.05 -2.28 -10.58
CA VAL A 175 -3.10 -3.14 -11.27
C VAL A 175 -3.45 -4.58 -10.96
N ALA A 176 -3.68 -5.37 -11.99
CA ALA A 176 -3.82 -6.81 -11.88
C ALA A 176 -2.65 -7.48 -12.60
N ASN A 177 -1.95 -8.36 -11.91
CA ASN A 177 -0.85 -9.14 -12.46
C ASN A 177 -1.14 -10.62 -12.25
N PHE A 178 -1.00 -11.39 -13.31
CA PHE A 178 -1.11 -12.84 -13.28
C PHE A 178 0.11 -13.46 -13.92
N THR A 179 0.76 -14.38 -13.21
CA THR A 179 1.94 -15.08 -13.69
C THR A 179 1.79 -16.57 -13.48
N ILE A 180 2.04 -17.34 -14.53
CA ILE A 180 2.21 -18.77 -14.46
C ILE A 180 3.65 -19.10 -14.83
N SER A 181 4.35 -19.86 -13.99
CA SER A 181 5.70 -20.31 -14.28
C SER A 181 5.80 -21.82 -14.15
N THR A 182 6.53 -22.44 -15.06
CA THR A 182 6.74 -23.89 -15.11
C THR A 182 8.25 -24.18 -15.08
N ARG A 183 8.67 -25.01 -14.14
CA ARG A 183 10.02 -25.56 -14.07
C ARG A 183 9.97 -26.99 -14.59
N TYR A 184 10.73 -27.25 -15.62
CA TYR A 184 10.85 -28.58 -16.21
C TYR A 184 11.90 -29.42 -15.48
N LYS A 185 11.94 -30.72 -15.74
CA LYS A 185 13.01 -31.61 -15.21
C LYS A 185 14.38 -31.33 -15.82
N ILE A 186 14.43 -30.76 -17.01
CA ILE A 186 15.60 -30.14 -17.62
C ILE A 186 15.83 -28.76 -17.01
N PRO A 187 17.04 -28.19 -17.11
CA PRO A 187 17.34 -26.85 -16.53
C PRO A 187 16.65 -25.70 -17.28
N LEU A 188 15.40 -25.88 -17.61
CA LEU A 188 14.53 -24.92 -18.30
C LEU A 188 13.40 -24.49 -17.37
N LYS A 189 13.18 -23.19 -17.29
CA LYS A 189 12.03 -22.57 -16.65
C LYS A 189 11.35 -21.64 -17.66
N THR A 190 10.05 -21.73 -17.77
CA THR A 190 9.25 -20.79 -18.58
C THR A 190 8.29 -20.04 -17.69
N SER A 191 7.94 -18.81 -18.07
CA SER A 191 6.88 -18.05 -17.42
C SER A 191 6.08 -17.25 -18.44
N ILE A 192 4.78 -17.17 -18.19
CA ILE A 192 3.84 -16.32 -18.91
C ILE A 192 3.29 -15.35 -17.89
N ASN A 193 3.29 -14.07 -18.22
CA ASN A 193 2.77 -13.01 -17.38
C ASN A 193 1.76 -12.16 -18.15
N PHE A 194 0.75 -11.70 -17.44
CA PHE A 194 -0.25 -10.75 -17.90
C PHE A 194 -0.35 -9.64 -16.88
N VAL A 195 -0.26 -8.40 -17.31
CA VAL A 195 -0.41 -7.22 -16.47
C VAL A 195 -1.49 -6.32 -17.08
N LEU A 196 -2.51 -6.04 -16.31
CA LEU A 196 -3.51 -5.04 -16.62
C LEU A 196 -3.31 -3.86 -15.65
N ASN A 197 -3.14 -2.69 -16.19
CA ASN A 197 -3.08 -1.44 -15.42
C ASN A 197 -4.17 -0.49 -15.91
N SER A 198 -4.87 0.14 -14.98
CA SER A 198 -5.81 1.21 -15.29
C SER A 198 -5.67 2.29 -14.22
N SER A 199 -5.49 3.51 -14.66
CA SER A 199 -5.44 4.69 -13.79
C SER A 199 -6.37 5.77 -14.32
N ARG A 200 -6.96 6.50 -13.39
CA ARG A 200 -7.84 7.62 -13.66
C ARG A 200 -7.50 8.75 -12.70
N LEU A 201 -7.25 9.90 -13.24
CA LEU A 201 -7.01 11.12 -12.51
C LEU A 201 -8.15 12.09 -12.81
N SER A 202 -8.77 12.65 -11.77
CA SER A 202 -9.77 13.69 -11.94
C SER A 202 -9.49 14.85 -10.98
N THR A 203 -9.63 16.07 -11.48
CA THR A 203 -9.60 17.29 -10.70
C THR A 203 -10.94 18.00 -10.88
N GLY A 204 -11.71 18.11 -9.80
CA GLY A 204 -13.02 18.71 -9.86
C GLY A 204 -14.06 17.88 -10.63
N PRO A 205 -15.06 18.56 -11.23
CA PRO A 205 -16.12 17.89 -11.96
C PRO A 205 -15.67 17.27 -13.30
N GLY A 206 -14.40 17.47 -13.67
CA GLY A 206 -13.83 16.96 -14.93
C GLY A 206 -12.88 15.79 -14.76
N GLU A 207 -12.92 14.83 -15.68
CA GLU A 207 -11.89 13.79 -15.82
C GLU A 207 -10.70 14.37 -16.59
N ILE A 208 -9.51 14.46 -15.97
CA ILE A 208 -8.31 14.99 -16.63
C ILE A 208 -7.60 13.93 -17.47
N GLY A 209 -7.62 12.70 -17.03
CA GLY A 209 -6.94 11.64 -17.76
C GLY A 209 -7.35 10.25 -17.30
N LYS A 210 -7.56 9.39 -18.28
CA LYS A 210 -7.73 7.96 -18.10
C LYS A 210 -6.66 7.25 -18.92
N GLN A 211 -5.93 6.37 -18.31
CA GLN A 211 -4.94 5.55 -18.98
C GLN A 211 -5.18 4.09 -18.62
N SER A 212 -5.19 3.25 -19.63
CA SER A 212 -5.27 1.79 -19.43
C SER A 212 -4.29 1.15 -20.40
N PHE A 213 -3.52 0.18 -19.91
CA PHE A 213 -2.66 -0.61 -20.76
C PHE A 213 -2.65 -2.07 -20.29
N PHE A 214 -2.48 -2.93 -21.24
CA PHE A 214 -2.34 -4.35 -21.04
C PHE A 214 -0.98 -4.80 -21.55
N THR A 215 -0.25 -5.55 -20.74
CA THR A 215 1.03 -6.15 -21.12
C THR A 215 0.91 -7.65 -21.02
N SER A 216 1.35 -8.35 -22.05
CA SER A 216 1.49 -9.80 -22.06
C SER A 216 2.94 -10.16 -22.35
N GLY A 217 3.51 -11.10 -21.60
CA GLY A 217 4.88 -11.51 -21.78
C GLY A 217 5.10 -13.00 -21.62
N ILE A 218 6.04 -13.50 -22.38
CA ILE A 218 6.54 -14.90 -22.28
C ILE A 218 8.03 -14.82 -22.05
N ASN A 219 8.52 -15.51 -21.01
CA ASN A 219 9.94 -15.55 -20.69
C ASN A 219 10.40 -17.00 -20.57
N GLY A 220 11.62 -17.27 -21.01
CA GLY A 220 12.34 -18.52 -20.86
C GLY A 220 13.69 -18.31 -20.20
N GLU A 221 14.03 -19.15 -19.23
CA GLU A 221 15.35 -19.20 -18.58
C GLU A 221 15.90 -20.60 -18.76
N TYR A 222 17.09 -20.70 -19.32
CA TYR A 222 17.83 -21.96 -19.40
C TYR A 222 19.15 -21.84 -18.64
N SER A 223 19.42 -22.80 -17.76
CA SER A 223 20.63 -22.85 -16.93
C SER A 223 21.60 -23.92 -17.42
N PHE A 224 22.84 -23.53 -17.64
CA PHE A 224 23.94 -24.41 -18.01
C PHE A 224 24.88 -24.63 -16.81
N PHE A 225 25.69 -25.68 -16.85
CA PHE A 225 26.77 -25.95 -15.91
C PHE A 225 26.34 -25.75 -14.43
N GLU A 226 25.35 -26.54 -13.99
CA GLU A 226 24.86 -26.50 -12.59
C GLU A 226 24.51 -25.09 -12.09
N LYS A 227 23.98 -24.24 -12.96
CA LYS A 227 23.62 -22.85 -12.75
C LYS A 227 24.76 -21.81 -12.83
N GLY A 228 25.96 -22.21 -13.27
CA GLY A 228 27.09 -21.28 -13.49
C GLY A 228 26.85 -20.31 -14.63
N PHE A 229 25.99 -20.65 -15.60
CA PHE A 229 25.63 -19.78 -16.72
C PHE A 229 24.11 -19.86 -16.99
N ARG A 230 23.45 -18.71 -17.20
CA ARG A 230 22.02 -18.63 -17.49
C ARG A 230 21.77 -17.76 -18.70
N ILE A 231 20.89 -18.23 -19.57
CA ILE A 231 20.34 -17.45 -20.67
C ILE A 231 18.88 -17.17 -20.35
N ASN A 232 18.52 -15.89 -20.35
CA ASN A 232 17.15 -15.42 -20.23
C ASN A 232 16.73 -14.77 -21.53
N SER A 233 15.58 -15.17 -22.05
CA SER A 233 14.95 -14.57 -23.21
C SER A 233 13.49 -14.32 -22.92
N GLY A 234 12.96 -13.18 -23.39
CA GLY A 234 11.55 -12.83 -23.18
C GLY A 234 11.04 -11.93 -24.28
N LEU A 235 9.74 -12.04 -24.54
CA LEU A 235 8.97 -11.16 -25.42
C LEU A 235 7.84 -10.54 -24.59
N ASN A 236 7.74 -9.21 -24.63
CA ASN A 236 6.63 -8.47 -24.03
C ASN A 236 5.91 -7.67 -25.12
N ILE A 237 4.59 -7.71 -25.09
CA ILE A 237 3.72 -6.98 -26.00
C ILE A 237 2.83 -6.08 -25.16
N ASN A 238 2.83 -4.78 -25.48
CA ASN A 238 2.02 -3.77 -24.81
C ASN A 238 0.90 -3.31 -25.76
N PHE A 239 -0.29 -3.15 -25.20
CA PHE A 239 -1.49 -2.66 -25.91
C PHE A 239 -2.09 -1.47 -25.15
#